data_71b619209931e0f918581c7bb3695170
#
_entry.id   71b619209931e0f918581c7bb3695170
#
_cell.length_a   1.000
_cell.length_b   1.000
_cell.length_c   1.000
_cell.angle_alpha   90.00
_cell.angle_beta   90.00
_cell.angle_gamma   90.00
#
_symmetry.space_group_name_H-M   'P 1'
#
loop_
_entity.id
_entity.type
_entity.pdbx_description
1 polymer ?
#
loop_
_entity_poly.entity_id
_entity_poly.type
_entity_poly.pdbx_seq_one_letter_code
_entity_poly.pdbx_strand_id
1 'polypeptide(L)'
;IYDTRRIRKGLPLKDPKTGLHYYTSGYDYTKMNNGYRGFQGDFMSNGIITPGREWTAKLTEVKYVYRDVNFESFYSRVLTLKNKCAFTNLADIYDLSYEVLRNGVSVEKNQVAIPSVLPGKTCDINIPYTTAVDDKAEYVITFSLVLKKATSWSKQGYEMAQQQFKLSAENVAGTSVADPTFVQKDHGKLPAIEEKGKLKVKDNTITGKDFSITFAEDGTLANWTYRNTQLVQPNAGPDFNGFRRIANDNVNLGATGGVAENENKEEGALTGKKMMVKAPKKQGKNVVVETAVTNGKDTHQIAYIIYPNGTVDMKVTTNNSSEETRKIGIAMQFAPGFENVEYYAKGPWSNYIDRQRGSLLGLYKTTVDGMFEEQSAPQTMGDRQGLRQLTLDNNSTKLQITTEGMVAFSLSHFDDAQFNYDVFYGGKHPYDLVRSNQIFAHFDFWQRGIGNRSCGGDSCLPQYMTPTGA
;
A
#
# COMPACT_ATOMS: atom_id res chain seq x y z
N ILE A 1 -14.18 7.80 18.56
CA ILE A 1 -13.45 9.04 18.87
C ILE A 1 -13.00 9.65 17.56
N TYR A 2 -13.41 10.83 17.25
CA TYR A 2 -13.03 11.59 16.06
C TYR A 2 -12.19 12.80 16.45
N ASP A 3 -11.44 13.32 15.50
CA ASP A 3 -10.64 14.51 15.67
C ASP A 3 -11.53 15.78 15.64
N THR A 4 -11.15 16.79 16.39
CA THR A 4 -11.91 18.06 16.50
C THR A 4 -11.28 19.20 15.71
N ARG A 5 -10.60 18.91 14.60
CA ARG A 5 -10.02 19.98 13.79
C ARG A 5 -11.04 20.96 13.29
N ARG A 6 -10.67 22.21 13.36
CA ARG A 6 -11.48 23.29 12.81
C ARG A 6 -11.22 23.44 11.31
N ILE A 7 -12.29 23.57 10.55
CA ILE A 7 -12.22 24.03 9.16
C ILE A 7 -11.84 25.51 9.19
N ARG A 8 -10.97 25.91 8.28
CA ARG A 8 -10.56 27.31 8.17
C ARG A 8 -11.79 28.20 7.95
N LYS A 9 -11.97 29.21 8.82
CA LYS A 9 -13.15 30.10 8.80
C LYS A 9 -13.24 30.85 7.46
N GLY A 10 -14.41 30.86 6.88
CA GLY A 10 -14.70 31.62 5.65
C GLY A 10 -14.37 30.89 4.34
N LEU A 11 -13.83 29.67 4.42
CA LEU A 11 -13.60 28.83 3.26
C LEU A 11 -14.64 27.69 3.17
N PRO A 12 -14.90 27.15 1.98
CA PRO A 12 -15.67 25.92 1.85
C PRO A 12 -14.98 24.74 2.54
N LEU A 13 -15.67 23.61 2.68
CA LEU A 13 -15.09 22.40 3.29
C LEU A 13 -13.85 21.92 2.54
N LYS A 14 -13.88 21.98 1.22
CA LYS A 14 -12.83 21.53 0.33
C LYS A 14 -12.44 22.61 -0.67
N ASP A 15 -11.18 22.63 -1.06
CA ASP A 15 -10.72 23.44 -2.18
C ASP A 15 -11.39 22.97 -3.48
N PRO A 16 -12.10 23.84 -4.19
CA PRO A 16 -12.78 23.46 -5.42
C PRO A 16 -11.86 23.03 -6.56
N LYS A 17 -10.56 23.35 -6.50
CA LYS A 17 -9.58 22.98 -7.53
C LYS A 17 -8.93 21.63 -7.25
N THR A 18 -8.58 21.36 -6.01
CA THR A 18 -7.84 20.16 -5.61
C THR A 18 -8.73 19.11 -4.96
N GLY A 19 -9.92 19.47 -4.49
CA GLY A 19 -10.79 18.62 -3.70
C GLY A 19 -10.31 18.36 -2.27
N LEU A 20 -9.18 18.95 -1.87
CA LEU A 20 -8.58 18.75 -0.55
C LEU A 20 -9.23 19.65 0.50
N HIS A 21 -9.26 19.17 1.74
CA HIS A 21 -9.94 19.89 2.82
C HIS A 21 -9.14 21.11 3.30
N TYR A 22 -9.86 22.18 3.63
CA TYR A 22 -9.31 23.35 4.32
C TYR A 22 -9.23 23.14 5.85
N TYR A 23 -8.62 22.02 6.27
CA TYR A 23 -8.40 21.78 7.69
C TYR A 23 -7.31 22.68 8.25
N THR A 24 -7.46 23.05 9.51
CA THR A 24 -6.45 23.77 10.28
C THR A 24 -5.74 22.81 11.24
N SER A 25 -4.51 23.09 11.58
CA SER A 25 -3.71 22.36 12.56
C SER A 25 -3.50 23.18 13.84
N GLY A 26 -2.96 22.55 14.88
CA GLY A 26 -2.59 23.23 16.13
C GLY A 26 -1.65 24.40 15.91
N TYR A 27 -0.77 24.31 14.93
CA TYR A 27 0.21 25.35 14.60
C TYR A 27 -0.40 26.65 14.07
N ASP A 28 -1.58 26.58 13.45
CA ASP A 28 -2.30 27.78 12.98
C ASP A 28 -2.67 28.73 14.12
N TYR A 29 -2.66 28.23 15.35
CA TYR A 29 -3.06 28.98 16.55
C TYR A 29 -1.90 29.41 17.41
N THR A 30 -0.68 28.97 17.16
CA THR A 30 0.51 29.30 18.00
C THR A 30 0.89 30.76 17.88
N LYS A 31 0.72 31.39 16.73
CA LYS A 31 1.00 32.82 16.51
C LYS A 31 0.03 33.74 17.24
N MET A 32 -1.15 33.24 17.60
CA MET A 32 -2.16 34.06 18.31
C MET A 32 -1.86 34.27 19.78
N ASN A 33 -0.93 33.52 20.33
CA ASN A 33 -0.60 33.53 21.77
C ASN A 33 0.85 33.95 22.09
N ASN A 34 1.44 34.84 21.32
CA ASN A 34 2.77 35.38 21.56
C ASN A 34 3.86 34.30 21.84
N GLY A 35 3.83 33.22 21.13
CA GLY A 35 4.79 32.13 21.33
C GLY A 35 4.53 31.25 22.56
N TYR A 36 3.41 31.45 23.23
CA TYR A 36 3.04 30.57 24.34
C TYR A 36 2.64 29.18 23.83
N ARG A 37 3.38 28.17 24.27
CA ARG A 37 3.13 26.74 23.95
C ARG A 37 1.87 26.18 24.66
N GLY A 38 0.84 26.98 24.83
CA GLY A 38 -0.41 26.59 25.47
C GLY A 38 -1.32 25.71 24.61
N PHE A 39 -0.99 25.55 23.35
CA PHE A 39 -1.61 24.59 22.46
C PHE A 39 -0.70 23.39 22.32
N GLN A 40 -1.28 22.22 22.30
CA GLN A 40 -0.56 20.96 22.21
C GLN A 40 0.03 20.73 20.79
N GLY A 41 0.30 21.80 20.03
CA GLY A 41 0.99 21.75 18.74
C GLY A 41 0.46 20.68 17.79
N ASP A 42 1.21 19.63 17.63
CA ASP A 42 0.97 18.44 16.80
C ASP A 42 -0.01 17.44 17.42
N PHE A 43 -0.37 17.55 18.70
CA PHE A 43 -1.38 16.71 19.36
C PHE A 43 -2.82 16.92 18.85
N MET A 44 -2.98 17.45 17.69
CA MET A 44 -4.25 17.50 16.98
C MET A 44 -4.29 16.41 15.93
N SER A 45 -5.48 15.87 15.65
CA SER A 45 -5.68 14.76 14.71
C SER A 45 -5.38 13.37 15.26
N ASN A 46 -5.59 13.18 16.55
CA ASN A 46 -5.44 11.89 17.22
C ASN A 46 -6.65 10.96 17.01
N GLY A 47 -7.65 11.40 16.25
CA GLY A 47 -8.85 10.61 15.97
C GLY A 47 -8.61 9.46 15.01
N ILE A 48 -9.48 8.44 15.09
CA ILE A 48 -9.48 7.29 14.18
C ILE A 48 -10.32 7.54 12.93
N ILE A 49 -11.04 8.65 12.86
CA ILE A 49 -11.75 9.17 11.69
C ILE A 49 -11.34 10.62 11.45
N THR A 50 -11.59 11.13 10.25
CA THR A 50 -11.28 12.52 9.91
C THR A 50 -12.19 13.51 10.68
N PRO A 51 -11.81 14.79 10.78
CA PRO A 51 -12.71 15.82 11.32
C PRO A 51 -14.04 15.93 10.56
N GLY A 52 -14.05 15.60 9.28
CA GLY A 52 -15.24 15.49 8.44
C GLY A 52 -16.08 14.25 8.68
N ARG A 53 -15.68 13.38 9.63
CA ARG A 53 -16.29 12.07 9.94
C ARG A 53 -16.18 11.04 8.82
N GLU A 54 -15.19 11.17 7.98
CA GLU A 54 -14.91 10.22 6.91
C GLU A 54 -14.17 9.00 7.45
N TRP A 55 -14.38 7.86 6.80
CA TRP A 55 -13.69 6.62 7.10
C TRP A 55 -12.18 6.76 6.85
N THR A 56 -11.37 6.09 7.65
CA THR A 56 -9.91 6.07 7.48
C THR A 56 -9.38 4.64 7.52
N ALA A 57 -8.18 4.45 7.03
CA ALA A 57 -7.44 3.19 7.17
C ALA A 57 -7.26 2.78 8.64
N LYS A 58 -7.11 3.74 9.57
CA LYS A 58 -7.07 3.50 11.03
C LYS A 58 -8.35 2.84 11.53
N LEU A 59 -9.50 3.34 11.09
CA LEU A 59 -10.81 2.78 11.51
C LEU A 59 -11.00 1.36 10.99
N THR A 60 -10.51 1.04 9.81
CA THR A 60 -10.54 -0.32 9.26
C THR A 60 -9.80 -1.30 10.18
N GLU A 61 -8.62 -0.93 10.66
CA GLU A 61 -7.84 -1.76 11.57
C GLU A 61 -8.49 -1.86 12.96
N VAL A 62 -9.03 -0.75 13.48
CA VAL A 62 -9.78 -0.72 14.76
C VAL A 62 -10.99 -1.66 14.69
N LYS A 63 -11.75 -1.63 13.59
CA LYS A 63 -12.88 -2.54 13.36
C LYS A 63 -12.43 -4.01 13.45
N TYR A 64 -11.30 -4.34 12.84
CA TYR A 64 -10.74 -5.70 12.90
C TYR A 64 -10.36 -6.10 14.34
N VAL A 65 -9.64 -5.23 15.05
CA VAL A 65 -9.12 -5.54 16.41
C VAL A 65 -10.26 -5.69 17.43
N TYR A 66 -11.27 -4.84 17.35
CA TYR A 66 -12.38 -4.79 18.32
C TYR A 66 -13.59 -5.65 17.92
N ARG A 67 -13.48 -6.47 16.90
CA ARG A 67 -14.56 -7.37 16.50
C ARG A 67 -14.93 -8.33 17.63
N ASP A 68 -16.22 -8.64 17.75
CA ASP A 68 -16.79 -9.48 18.80
C ASP A 68 -16.59 -10.99 18.56
N VAL A 69 -15.93 -11.37 17.48
CA VAL A 69 -15.72 -12.76 17.09
C VAL A 69 -14.30 -12.95 16.59
N ASN A 70 -13.64 -14.03 17.02
CA ASN A 70 -12.43 -14.51 16.39
C ASN A 70 -12.75 -15.64 15.41
N PHE A 71 -12.15 -15.57 14.25
CA PHE A 71 -12.02 -16.66 13.29
C PHE A 71 -10.70 -17.36 13.63
N GLU A 72 -10.77 -18.40 14.48
CA GLU A 72 -9.58 -19.02 15.08
C GLU A 72 -8.78 -19.80 14.06
N SER A 73 -9.45 -20.58 13.20
CA SER A 73 -8.84 -21.39 12.16
C SER A 73 -9.81 -21.75 11.04
N PHE A 74 -9.24 -22.05 9.88
CA PHE A 74 -9.95 -22.71 8.81
C PHE A 74 -9.11 -23.86 8.29
N TYR A 75 -9.58 -25.09 8.50
CA TYR A 75 -8.87 -26.33 8.12
C TYR A 75 -9.84 -27.39 7.64
N SER A 76 -9.49 -28.07 6.55
CA SER A 76 -10.29 -29.17 5.99
C SER A 76 -11.79 -28.83 5.86
N ARG A 77 -12.09 -27.62 5.35
CA ARG A 77 -13.44 -27.06 5.21
C ARG A 77 -14.16 -26.74 6.53
N VAL A 78 -13.50 -26.84 7.66
CA VAL A 78 -14.07 -26.50 8.96
C VAL A 78 -13.55 -25.15 9.41
N LEU A 79 -14.46 -24.22 9.65
CA LEU A 79 -14.20 -22.92 10.25
C LEU A 79 -14.47 -22.98 11.74
N THR A 80 -13.46 -22.67 12.56
CA THR A 80 -13.62 -22.53 14.00
C THR A 80 -13.84 -21.06 14.36
N LEU A 81 -14.99 -20.76 14.95
CA LEU A 81 -15.35 -19.44 15.47
C LEU A 81 -15.32 -19.42 16.99
N LYS A 82 -14.84 -18.33 17.58
CA LYS A 82 -14.93 -18.04 19.02
C LYS A 82 -15.77 -16.79 19.25
N ASN A 83 -16.79 -16.94 20.07
CA ASN A 83 -17.62 -15.85 20.53
C ASN A 83 -16.89 -15.04 21.62
N LYS A 84 -16.66 -13.76 21.37
CA LYS A 84 -16.06 -12.80 22.32
C LYS A 84 -17.11 -11.89 22.97
N CYS A 85 -18.36 -11.96 22.54
CA CYS A 85 -19.44 -11.23 23.21
C CYS A 85 -19.54 -11.64 24.67
N ALA A 86 -19.90 -10.69 25.55
CA ALA A 86 -20.08 -10.97 26.96
C ALA A 86 -21.46 -11.61 27.30
N PHE A 87 -22.49 -11.27 26.51
CA PHE A 87 -23.89 -11.61 26.85
C PHE A 87 -24.71 -12.20 25.71
N THR A 88 -24.16 -12.24 24.47
CA THR A 88 -24.94 -12.52 23.29
C THR A 88 -24.51 -13.82 22.62
N ASN A 89 -25.49 -14.67 22.24
CA ASN A 89 -25.25 -15.82 21.38
C ASN A 89 -25.07 -15.35 19.92
N LEU A 90 -24.03 -15.81 19.24
CA LEU A 90 -23.76 -15.39 17.87
C LEU A 90 -24.91 -15.72 16.91
N ALA A 91 -25.54 -16.86 17.10
CA ALA A 91 -26.66 -17.30 16.24
C ALA A 91 -27.86 -16.36 16.26
N ASP A 92 -28.02 -15.53 17.30
CA ASP A 92 -29.17 -14.65 17.45
C ASP A 92 -29.01 -13.35 16.63
N ILE A 93 -27.77 -12.93 16.38
CA ILE A 93 -27.46 -11.60 15.81
C ILE A 93 -26.76 -11.64 14.47
N TYR A 94 -26.04 -12.73 14.12
CA TYR A 94 -25.25 -12.80 12.92
C TYR A 94 -25.64 -13.92 11.98
N ASP A 95 -25.52 -13.65 10.69
CA ASP A 95 -25.39 -14.64 9.61
C ASP A 95 -23.93 -14.73 9.18
N LEU A 96 -23.46 -15.92 8.84
CA LEU A 96 -22.14 -16.15 8.27
C LEU A 96 -22.27 -16.28 6.76
N SER A 97 -21.54 -15.43 6.03
CA SER A 97 -21.33 -15.61 4.60
C SER A 97 -19.88 -15.98 4.32
N TYR A 98 -19.67 -16.67 3.21
CA TYR A 98 -18.34 -16.90 2.68
C TYR A 98 -18.28 -16.55 1.19
N GLU A 99 -17.08 -16.16 0.75
CA GLU A 99 -16.81 -15.82 -0.64
C GLU A 99 -15.44 -16.39 -1.03
N VAL A 100 -15.40 -17.21 -2.07
CA VAL A 100 -14.16 -17.74 -2.64
C VAL A 100 -13.71 -16.82 -3.77
N LEU A 101 -12.49 -16.36 -3.67
CA LEU A 101 -11.83 -15.53 -4.67
C LEU A 101 -10.76 -16.34 -5.40
N ARG A 102 -10.71 -16.20 -6.73
CA ARG A 102 -9.64 -16.71 -7.59
C ARG A 102 -8.89 -15.52 -8.20
N ASN A 103 -7.62 -15.35 -7.87
CA ASN A 103 -6.83 -14.17 -8.26
C ASN A 103 -7.56 -12.85 -7.96
N GLY A 104 -8.18 -12.74 -6.78
CA GLY A 104 -8.91 -11.57 -6.34
C GLY A 104 -10.34 -11.42 -6.89
N VAL A 105 -10.76 -12.26 -7.82
CA VAL A 105 -12.10 -12.22 -8.42
C VAL A 105 -13.01 -13.25 -7.74
N SER A 106 -14.21 -12.83 -7.36
CA SER A 106 -15.23 -13.70 -6.76
C SER A 106 -15.68 -14.79 -7.74
N VAL A 107 -15.57 -16.05 -7.31
CA VAL A 107 -16.00 -17.24 -8.10
C VAL A 107 -17.10 -18.03 -7.42
N GLU A 108 -17.26 -17.88 -6.11
CA GLU A 108 -18.33 -18.53 -5.35
C GLU A 108 -18.68 -17.66 -4.13
N LYS A 109 -19.98 -17.53 -3.84
CA LYS A 109 -20.48 -16.82 -2.67
C LYS A 109 -21.73 -17.50 -2.14
N ASN A 110 -21.77 -17.73 -0.81
CA ASN A 110 -22.91 -18.35 -0.17
C ASN A 110 -23.00 -18.00 1.31
N GLN A 111 -24.06 -18.46 1.97
CA GLN A 111 -24.29 -18.28 3.40
C GLN A 111 -24.39 -19.63 4.10
N VAL A 112 -23.98 -19.66 5.37
CA VAL A 112 -24.06 -20.84 6.23
C VAL A 112 -24.65 -20.42 7.58
N ALA A 113 -25.53 -21.23 8.10
CA ALA A 113 -26.11 -21.01 9.44
C ALA A 113 -25.03 -21.13 10.52
N ILE A 114 -25.04 -20.20 11.46
CA ILE A 114 -24.21 -20.28 12.66
C ILE A 114 -24.98 -21.12 13.71
N PRO A 115 -24.38 -22.17 14.28
CA PRO A 115 -24.98 -22.89 15.40
C PRO A 115 -25.04 -21.99 16.65
N SER A 116 -25.74 -22.42 17.69
CA SER A 116 -25.75 -21.71 18.97
C SER A 116 -24.33 -21.66 19.56
N VAL A 117 -23.81 -20.46 19.74
CA VAL A 117 -22.47 -20.21 20.32
C VAL A 117 -22.60 -19.20 21.46
N LEU A 118 -22.65 -19.70 22.67
CA LEU A 118 -22.77 -18.88 23.87
C LEU A 118 -21.51 -18.03 24.11
N PRO A 119 -21.60 -16.96 24.90
CA PRO A 119 -20.47 -16.13 25.28
C PRO A 119 -19.23 -16.94 25.72
N GLY A 120 -18.07 -16.59 25.18
CA GLY A 120 -16.79 -17.23 25.49
C GLY A 120 -16.59 -18.63 24.87
N LYS A 121 -17.58 -19.19 24.18
CA LYS A 121 -17.51 -20.55 23.59
C LYS A 121 -17.01 -20.49 22.15
N THR A 122 -16.56 -21.65 21.68
CA THR A 122 -16.19 -21.90 20.28
C THR A 122 -17.20 -22.82 19.60
N CYS A 123 -17.25 -22.77 18.29
CA CYS A 123 -17.96 -23.75 17.46
C CYS A 123 -17.21 -24.02 16.17
N ASP A 124 -17.43 -25.20 15.62
CA ASP A 124 -16.94 -25.61 14.34
C ASP A 124 -18.09 -25.59 13.33
N ILE A 125 -17.84 -25.02 12.15
CA ILE A 125 -18.81 -24.87 11.08
C ILE A 125 -18.23 -25.46 9.81
N ASN A 126 -18.90 -26.45 9.22
CA ASN A 126 -18.51 -26.98 7.94
C ASN A 126 -18.92 -26.01 6.82
N ILE A 127 -17.98 -25.66 5.96
CA ILE A 127 -18.15 -24.71 4.86
C ILE A 127 -18.27 -25.47 3.55
N PRO A 128 -19.47 -25.50 2.93
CA PRO A 128 -19.76 -26.36 1.78
C PRO A 128 -19.38 -25.72 0.44
N TYR A 129 -18.22 -25.05 0.35
CA TYR A 129 -17.80 -24.49 -0.93
C TYR A 129 -17.51 -25.60 -1.96
N THR A 130 -17.79 -25.31 -3.22
CA THR A 130 -17.71 -26.26 -4.34
C THR A 130 -16.55 -25.96 -5.29
N THR A 131 -15.98 -24.78 -5.18
CA THR A 131 -14.87 -24.34 -6.03
C THR A 131 -13.72 -25.35 -5.98
N ALA A 132 -13.32 -25.84 -7.16
CA ALA A 132 -12.11 -26.64 -7.30
C ALA A 132 -10.88 -25.75 -7.23
N VAL A 133 -10.02 -26.02 -6.28
CA VAL A 133 -8.76 -25.28 -6.06
C VAL A 133 -7.64 -26.03 -6.78
N ASP A 134 -6.87 -25.32 -7.61
CA ASP A 134 -5.73 -25.82 -8.36
C ASP A 134 -4.47 -24.97 -8.08
N ASP A 135 -3.33 -25.37 -8.63
CA ASP A 135 -2.04 -24.67 -8.48
C ASP A 135 -1.79 -23.58 -9.54
N LYS A 136 -2.80 -23.30 -10.40
CA LYS A 136 -2.69 -22.34 -11.50
C LYS A 136 -3.07 -20.92 -11.10
N ALA A 137 -3.70 -20.76 -9.92
CA ALA A 137 -4.19 -19.48 -9.43
C ALA A 137 -4.04 -19.40 -7.90
N GLU A 138 -4.08 -18.18 -7.39
CA GLU A 138 -4.19 -17.93 -5.95
C GLU A 138 -5.67 -17.96 -5.56
N TYR A 139 -6.00 -18.76 -4.56
CA TYR A 139 -7.36 -18.85 -4.02
C TYR A 139 -7.37 -18.40 -2.56
N VAL A 140 -8.33 -17.56 -2.22
CA VAL A 140 -8.63 -17.18 -0.84
C VAL A 140 -10.11 -17.32 -0.56
N ILE A 141 -10.46 -17.64 0.67
CA ILE A 141 -11.85 -17.62 1.15
C ILE A 141 -12.00 -16.51 2.18
N THR A 142 -12.98 -15.64 1.97
CA THR A 142 -13.37 -14.57 2.90
C THR A 142 -14.60 -14.99 3.66
N PHE A 143 -14.51 -14.97 4.98
CA PHE A 143 -15.67 -15.13 5.87
C PHE A 143 -16.13 -13.77 6.35
N SER A 144 -17.43 -13.54 6.36
CA SER A 144 -18.04 -12.30 6.85
C SER A 144 -19.21 -12.61 7.77
N LEU A 145 -19.22 -11.99 8.94
CA LEU A 145 -20.36 -11.97 9.83
C LEU A 145 -21.16 -10.69 9.58
N VAL A 146 -22.43 -10.87 9.26
CA VAL A 146 -23.35 -9.77 8.94
C VAL A 146 -24.54 -9.76 9.89
N LEU A 147 -25.07 -8.57 10.18
CA LEU A 147 -26.25 -8.42 11.03
C LEU A 147 -27.47 -9.11 10.40
N LYS A 148 -28.14 -10.01 11.15
CA LYS A 148 -29.40 -10.64 10.77
C LYS A 148 -30.57 -9.67 10.66
N LYS A 149 -30.56 -8.64 11.51
CA LYS A 149 -31.63 -7.63 11.60
C LYS A 149 -31.02 -6.23 11.68
N ALA A 150 -31.78 -5.25 11.29
CA ALA A 150 -31.44 -3.85 11.51
C ALA A 150 -31.40 -3.54 13.02
N THR A 151 -30.48 -2.67 13.41
CA THR A 151 -30.34 -2.11 14.76
C THR A 151 -30.64 -0.61 14.72
N SER A 152 -30.61 0.08 15.87
CA SER A 152 -30.74 1.54 15.91
C SER A 152 -29.60 2.29 15.23
N TRP A 153 -28.45 1.64 14.99
CA TRP A 153 -27.23 2.25 14.47
C TRP A 153 -26.78 1.66 13.11
N SER A 154 -27.34 0.53 12.65
CA SER A 154 -27.01 -0.05 11.36
C SER A 154 -28.13 -0.89 10.77
N LYS A 155 -28.09 -1.04 9.45
CA LYS A 155 -29.06 -1.83 8.68
C LYS A 155 -28.74 -3.33 8.73
N GLN A 156 -29.76 -4.16 8.45
CA GLN A 156 -29.59 -5.58 8.18
C GLN A 156 -28.52 -5.80 7.08
N GLY A 157 -27.72 -6.86 7.21
CA GLY A 157 -26.66 -7.20 6.28
C GLY A 157 -25.39 -6.37 6.46
N TYR A 158 -25.35 -5.45 7.44
CA TYR A 158 -24.11 -4.73 7.74
C TYR A 158 -23.03 -5.70 8.21
N GLU A 159 -21.83 -5.61 7.58
CA GLU A 159 -20.69 -6.45 7.89
C GLU A 159 -20.02 -6.00 9.19
N MET A 160 -19.97 -6.91 10.17
CA MET A 160 -19.45 -6.68 11.51
C MET A 160 -18.01 -7.17 11.67
N ALA A 161 -17.66 -8.29 11.05
CA ALA A 161 -16.35 -8.89 11.14
C ALA A 161 -16.01 -9.66 9.88
N GLN A 162 -14.76 -9.61 9.47
CA GLN A 162 -14.25 -10.36 8.32
C GLN A 162 -12.93 -11.04 8.66
N GLN A 163 -12.66 -12.14 7.95
CA GLN A 163 -11.37 -12.82 7.95
C GLN A 163 -11.17 -13.53 6.62
N GLN A 164 -9.94 -13.50 6.11
CA GLN A 164 -9.56 -14.27 4.93
C GLN A 164 -8.59 -15.38 5.30
N PHE A 165 -8.71 -16.51 4.59
CA PHE A 165 -7.77 -17.60 4.63
C PHE A 165 -7.37 -18.01 3.22
N LYS A 166 -6.11 -18.41 3.05
CA LYS A 166 -5.63 -19.00 1.81
C LYS A 166 -6.26 -20.39 1.63
N LEU A 167 -6.67 -20.71 0.41
CA LEU A 167 -7.04 -22.06 0.01
C LEU A 167 -5.89 -22.71 -0.77
N SER A 168 -5.58 -23.95 -0.47
CA SER A 168 -4.64 -24.77 -1.21
C SER A 168 -5.31 -26.05 -1.69
N ALA A 169 -4.79 -26.64 -2.78
CA ALA A 169 -5.32 -27.90 -3.33
C ALA A 169 -5.24 -29.07 -2.33
N GLU A 170 -4.29 -29.03 -1.43
CA GLU A 170 -4.05 -30.08 -0.42
C GLU A 170 -4.96 -29.94 0.82
N ASN A 171 -5.84 -28.94 0.88
CA ASN A 171 -6.67 -28.62 2.06
C ASN A 171 -5.89 -28.58 3.39
N VAL A 172 -4.62 -28.24 3.34
CA VAL A 172 -3.79 -28.00 4.52
C VAL A 172 -4.29 -26.74 5.24
N ALA A 173 -4.03 -26.63 6.52
CA ALA A 173 -4.47 -25.53 7.38
C ALA A 173 -4.38 -24.18 6.67
N GLY A 174 -5.52 -23.54 6.46
CA GLY A 174 -5.59 -22.26 5.77
C GLY A 174 -4.85 -21.19 6.55
N THR A 175 -3.74 -20.69 6.00
CA THR A 175 -3.03 -19.56 6.59
C THR A 175 -3.91 -18.31 6.50
N SER A 176 -4.08 -17.61 7.61
CA SER A 176 -4.79 -16.34 7.60
C SER A 176 -4.04 -15.32 6.73
N VAL A 177 -4.73 -14.71 5.78
CA VAL A 177 -4.16 -13.62 4.96
C VAL A 177 -3.82 -12.39 5.82
N ALA A 178 -4.42 -12.28 7.01
CA ALA A 178 -4.07 -11.25 7.99
C ALA A 178 -2.73 -11.52 8.69
N ASP A 179 -2.17 -12.74 8.59
CA ASP A 179 -0.89 -13.06 9.15
C ASP A 179 0.21 -12.25 8.45
N PRO A 180 1.07 -11.52 9.20
CA PRO A 180 2.17 -10.77 8.61
C PRO A 180 3.23 -11.67 7.96
N THR A 181 3.26 -12.97 8.29
CA THR A 181 4.11 -13.96 7.63
C THR A 181 3.51 -14.50 6.33
N PHE A 182 2.30 -14.04 5.96
CA PHE A 182 1.69 -14.41 4.68
C PHE A 182 2.54 -13.93 3.53
N VAL A 183 3.41 -14.80 3.09
CA VAL A 183 4.38 -14.52 2.02
C VAL A 183 3.74 -14.76 0.66
N GLN A 184 3.98 -13.85 -0.24
CA GLN A 184 3.46 -13.81 -1.60
C GLN A 184 3.99 -14.92 -2.54
N LYS A 185 4.73 -15.91 -2.03
CA LYS A 185 5.38 -16.96 -2.86
C LYS A 185 4.45 -17.80 -3.72
N ASP A 186 3.14 -17.74 -3.47
CA ASP A 186 2.19 -18.68 -4.03
C ASP A 186 1.05 -18.04 -4.84
N HIS A 187 1.22 -16.82 -5.31
CA HIS A 187 0.29 -16.29 -6.30
C HIS A 187 0.74 -16.76 -7.67
N GLY A 188 0.03 -17.58 -8.32
CA GLY A 188 0.19 -18.12 -9.66
C GLY A 188 1.47 -17.76 -10.43
N LYS A 189 1.85 -18.56 -11.37
CA LYS A 189 3.02 -18.27 -12.21
C LYS A 189 2.77 -16.99 -13.01
N LEU A 190 3.77 -16.13 -13.10
CA LEU A 190 3.76 -15.01 -14.04
C LEU A 190 3.38 -15.49 -15.43
N PRO A 191 2.63 -14.70 -16.21
CA PRO A 191 2.30 -15.05 -17.58
C PRO A 191 3.56 -15.40 -18.37
N ALA A 192 3.51 -16.44 -19.19
CA ALA A 192 4.61 -16.75 -20.09
C ALA A 192 4.85 -15.60 -21.07
N ILE A 193 6.09 -15.17 -21.17
CA ILE A 193 6.45 -14.06 -22.06
C ILE A 193 6.64 -14.58 -23.49
N GLU A 194 5.94 -13.99 -24.45
CA GLU A 194 6.12 -14.32 -25.86
C GLU A 194 7.38 -13.65 -26.44
N GLU A 195 8.36 -14.44 -26.82
CA GLU A 195 9.61 -13.97 -27.46
C GLU A 195 9.48 -13.83 -28.99
N LYS A 196 8.31 -13.40 -29.50
CA LYS A 196 8.12 -13.17 -30.92
C LYS A 196 8.52 -11.74 -31.32
N GLY A 197 9.33 -11.62 -32.35
CA GLY A 197 9.76 -10.31 -32.89
C GLY A 197 11.28 -10.17 -32.94
N LYS A 198 11.74 -8.97 -33.22
CA LYS A 198 13.17 -8.61 -33.30
C LYS A 198 13.40 -7.29 -32.60
N LEU A 199 14.48 -7.20 -31.86
CA LEU A 199 14.96 -5.98 -31.24
C LEU A 199 16.11 -5.37 -32.06
N LYS A 200 16.11 -4.05 -32.16
CA LYS A 200 17.25 -3.26 -32.63
C LYS A 200 17.84 -2.50 -31.46
N VAL A 201 19.16 -2.45 -31.38
CA VAL A 201 19.88 -1.64 -30.39
C VAL A 201 20.72 -0.66 -31.15
N LYS A 202 20.53 0.62 -30.88
CA LYS A 202 21.39 1.69 -31.36
C LYS A 202 21.72 2.61 -30.20
N ASP A 203 22.99 2.73 -29.90
CA ASP A 203 23.47 3.40 -28.73
C ASP A 203 22.76 2.83 -27.46
N ASN A 204 22.17 3.65 -26.64
CA ASN A 204 21.40 3.22 -25.46
C ASN A 204 19.88 3.09 -25.73
N THR A 205 19.46 3.04 -26.98
CA THR A 205 18.05 2.90 -27.39
C THR A 205 17.77 1.49 -27.92
N ILE A 206 16.74 0.88 -27.36
CA ILE A 206 16.21 -0.43 -27.75
C ILE A 206 14.85 -0.22 -28.42
N THR A 207 14.72 -0.69 -29.65
CA THR A 207 13.48 -0.54 -30.43
C THR A 207 12.94 -1.91 -30.81
N GLY A 208 11.69 -2.16 -30.49
CA GLY A 208 10.87 -3.26 -30.97
C GLY A 208 9.92 -2.82 -32.07
N LYS A 209 8.91 -3.64 -32.41
CA LYS A 209 7.91 -3.30 -33.41
C LYS A 209 7.06 -2.09 -33.03
N ASP A 210 6.55 -2.11 -31.81
CA ASP A 210 5.54 -1.15 -31.32
C ASP A 210 6.06 -0.32 -30.13
N PHE A 211 7.34 -0.41 -29.75
CA PHE A 211 7.88 0.27 -28.57
C PHE A 211 9.33 0.74 -28.76
N SER A 212 9.70 1.69 -27.95
CA SER A 212 11.08 2.18 -27.82
C SER A 212 11.40 2.45 -26.35
N ILE A 213 12.58 2.00 -25.91
CA ILE A 213 13.13 2.24 -24.58
C ILE A 213 14.51 2.84 -24.73
N THR A 214 14.76 3.96 -24.05
CA THR A 214 16.07 4.64 -24.07
C THR A 214 16.58 4.79 -22.64
N PHE A 215 17.84 4.44 -22.45
CA PHE A 215 18.58 4.72 -21.23
C PHE A 215 19.53 5.90 -21.45
N ALA A 216 19.64 6.78 -20.45
CA ALA A 216 20.67 7.82 -20.44
C ALA A 216 22.05 7.23 -20.15
N GLU A 217 23.09 8.03 -20.30
CA GLU A 217 24.49 7.59 -20.05
C GLU A 217 24.71 7.19 -18.59
N ASP A 218 24.00 7.80 -17.66
CA ASP A 218 24.02 7.46 -16.25
C ASP A 218 23.16 6.24 -15.88
N GLY A 219 22.52 5.59 -16.83
CA GLY A 219 21.66 4.42 -16.60
C GLY A 219 20.23 4.75 -16.24
N THR A 220 19.83 6.03 -16.21
CA THR A 220 18.41 6.40 -16.05
C THR A 220 17.60 5.83 -17.20
N LEU A 221 16.49 5.16 -16.92
CA LEU A 221 15.48 4.83 -17.94
C LEU A 221 14.83 6.16 -18.36
N ALA A 222 15.36 6.73 -19.46
CA ALA A 222 15.08 8.11 -19.86
C ALA A 222 13.80 8.24 -20.66
N ASN A 223 13.43 7.19 -21.39
CA ASN A 223 12.21 7.20 -22.19
C ASN A 223 11.66 5.80 -22.39
N TRP A 224 10.34 5.66 -22.37
CA TRP A 224 9.65 4.42 -22.71
C TRP A 224 8.32 4.76 -23.39
N THR A 225 8.19 4.36 -24.64
CA THR A 225 6.98 4.57 -25.43
C THR A 225 6.44 3.25 -25.98
N TYR A 226 5.13 3.18 -26.11
CA TYR A 226 4.42 2.08 -26.76
C TYR A 226 3.36 2.66 -27.71
N ARG A 227 3.43 2.32 -29.01
CA ARG A 227 2.52 2.82 -30.05
C ARG A 227 2.30 4.34 -29.95
N ASN A 228 3.39 5.09 -29.84
CA ASN A 228 3.41 6.55 -29.64
C ASN A 228 2.83 7.06 -28.31
N THR A 229 2.38 6.17 -27.43
CA THR A 229 1.99 6.55 -26.06
C THR A 229 3.21 6.56 -25.16
N GLN A 230 3.45 7.68 -24.49
CA GLN A 230 4.46 7.78 -23.43
C GLN A 230 3.99 6.96 -22.23
N LEU A 231 4.80 6.04 -21.73
CA LEU A 231 4.47 5.20 -20.56
C LEU A 231 5.08 5.78 -19.30
N VAL A 232 6.36 6.15 -19.34
CA VAL A 232 7.12 6.70 -18.21
C VAL A 232 7.44 8.15 -18.52
N GLN A 233 7.29 9.01 -17.52
CA GLN A 233 7.70 10.42 -17.65
C GLN A 233 9.18 10.48 -18.06
N PRO A 234 9.57 11.30 -19.05
CA PRO A 234 10.95 11.40 -19.49
C PRO A 234 11.92 11.68 -18.34
N ASN A 235 13.02 10.91 -18.30
CA ASN A 235 14.05 10.96 -17.26
C ASN A 235 13.59 10.67 -15.83
N ALA A 236 12.42 10.05 -15.67
CA ALA A 236 11.83 9.70 -14.38
C ALA A 236 11.58 8.18 -14.23
N GLY A 237 12.48 7.38 -14.80
CA GLY A 237 12.54 5.94 -14.58
C GLY A 237 12.96 5.62 -13.15
N PRO A 238 13.12 4.32 -12.80
CA PRO A 238 13.39 3.89 -11.43
C PRO A 238 14.54 4.64 -10.78
N ASP A 239 14.28 5.16 -9.58
CA ASP A 239 15.20 5.87 -8.72
C ASP A 239 15.18 5.27 -7.32
N PHE A 240 16.13 5.65 -6.47
CA PHE A 240 16.17 5.25 -5.07
C PHE A 240 14.95 5.80 -4.32
N ASN A 241 14.25 4.93 -3.61
CA ASN A 241 13.09 5.31 -2.81
C ASN A 241 13.32 4.93 -1.34
N GLY A 242 14.14 5.74 -0.67
CA GLY A 242 14.39 5.64 0.77
C GLY A 242 13.64 6.67 1.59
N PHE A 243 13.04 7.67 0.94
CA PHE A 243 12.33 8.73 1.63
C PHE A 243 11.01 8.26 2.20
N ARG A 244 10.81 8.53 3.47
CA ARG A 244 9.55 8.33 4.16
C ARG A 244 9.42 9.39 5.25
N ARG A 245 8.31 10.12 5.21
CA ARG A 245 7.92 11.03 6.27
C ARG A 245 6.55 10.66 6.79
N ILE A 246 6.51 10.12 7.98
CA ILE A 246 5.30 9.80 8.72
C ILE A 246 5.41 10.45 10.10
N ALA A 247 4.35 11.08 10.58
CA ALA A 247 4.38 11.84 11.83
C ALA A 247 4.89 11.04 13.05
N ASN A 248 4.63 9.74 13.07
CA ASN A 248 5.06 8.85 14.16
C ASN A 248 6.48 8.29 13.99
N ASP A 249 7.15 8.53 12.87
CA ASP A 249 8.54 8.09 12.67
C ASP A 249 9.55 8.91 13.49
N ASN A 250 9.12 10.07 13.97
CA ASN A 250 9.96 10.95 14.78
C ASN A 250 9.95 10.50 16.23
N VAL A 251 10.69 9.48 16.50
CA VAL A 251 10.65 8.69 17.71
C VAL A 251 11.44 9.29 18.86
N ASN A 252 12.32 10.26 18.60
CA ASN A 252 13.06 10.95 19.62
C ASN A 252 12.44 12.33 19.93
N LEU A 253 11.21 12.30 20.41
CA LEU A 253 10.74 13.39 21.27
C LEU A 253 11.58 13.33 22.55
N GLY A 254 12.86 13.71 22.45
CA GLY A 254 13.68 13.88 23.62
C GLY A 254 12.98 14.77 24.63
N ALA A 255 13.41 14.76 25.87
CA ALA A 255 12.82 15.50 26.99
C ALA A 255 12.57 17.00 26.74
N THR A 256 12.97 17.52 25.59
CA THR A 256 12.81 18.91 25.14
C THR A 256 11.65 19.11 24.16
N GLY A 257 10.92 18.07 23.74
CA GLY A 257 9.76 18.20 22.85
C GLY A 257 10.06 18.75 21.45
N GLY A 258 11.29 18.73 21.02
CA GLY A 258 11.72 19.09 19.66
C GLY A 258 12.13 17.85 18.89
N VAL A 259 11.63 17.69 17.69
CA VAL A 259 12.28 16.82 16.71
C VAL A 259 13.63 17.46 16.44
N ALA A 260 14.70 16.70 16.62
CA ALA A 260 16.00 17.22 16.27
C ALA A 260 15.98 17.59 14.77
N GLU A 261 16.39 18.81 14.43
CA GLU A 261 16.56 19.27 13.03
C GLU A 261 17.37 18.28 12.19
N ASN A 262 18.18 17.44 12.84
CA ASN A 262 19.00 16.41 12.21
C ASN A 262 18.20 15.18 11.74
N GLU A 263 17.05 14.88 12.34
CA GLU A 263 16.26 13.71 11.92
C GLU A 263 15.58 13.93 10.57
N ASN A 264 15.24 15.16 10.23
CA ASN A 264 14.74 15.51 8.90
C ASN A 264 15.78 15.28 7.79
N LYS A 265 17.06 15.30 8.13
CA LYS A 265 18.15 15.03 7.17
C LYS A 265 18.43 13.54 6.99
N GLU A 266 17.96 12.70 7.91
CA GLU A 266 18.16 11.24 7.89
C GLU A 266 16.95 10.46 7.34
N GLU A 267 15.89 11.13 6.89
CA GLU A 267 14.67 10.49 6.36
C GLU A 267 14.85 9.72 5.04
N GLY A 268 16.08 9.58 4.61
CA GLY A 268 16.43 8.92 3.35
C GLY A 268 16.52 9.92 2.19
N ALA A 269 17.19 9.50 1.15
CA ALA A 269 17.32 10.33 -0.05
C ALA A 269 16.03 10.30 -0.85
N LEU A 270 15.57 11.48 -1.31
CA LEU A 270 14.50 11.61 -2.28
C LEU A 270 14.91 11.06 -3.65
N THR A 271 16.19 11.15 -3.96
CA THR A 271 16.79 10.67 -5.20
C THR A 271 18.15 10.05 -4.92
N GLY A 272 18.56 9.11 -5.76
CA GLY A 272 19.87 8.48 -5.68
C GLY A 272 20.78 8.89 -6.85
N LYS A 273 22.08 8.68 -6.65
CA LYS A 273 23.05 8.75 -7.74
C LYS A 273 22.91 7.50 -8.61
N LYS A 274 22.66 7.71 -9.89
CA LYS A 274 22.48 6.65 -10.88
C LYS A 274 23.79 6.31 -11.58
N MET A 275 23.87 5.09 -12.08
CA MET A 275 25.05 4.58 -12.75
C MET A 275 24.66 3.50 -13.76
N MET A 276 25.13 3.64 -15.01
CA MET A 276 25.11 2.55 -15.98
C MET A 276 26.17 1.51 -15.60
N VAL A 277 25.74 0.30 -15.27
CA VAL A 277 26.63 -0.81 -14.96
C VAL A 277 26.96 -1.59 -16.22
N LYS A 278 25.94 -1.82 -17.05
CA LYS A 278 26.09 -2.52 -18.31
C LYS A 278 25.14 -1.94 -19.36
N ALA A 279 25.71 -1.36 -20.40
CA ALA A 279 24.96 -0.80 -21.52
C ALA A 279 24.09 -1.86 -22.23
N PRO A 280 23.06 -1.45 -22.96
CA PRO A 280 22.18 -2.36 -23.68
C PRO A 280 22.95 -3.34 -24.57
N LYS A 281 22.81 -4.64 -24.29
CA LYS A 281 23.47 -5.71 -25.05
C LYS A 281 22.49 -6.82 -25.37
N LYS A 282 22.53 -7.29 -26.62
CA LYS A 282 21.75 -8.47 -27.02
C LYS A 282 22.20 -9.72 -26.32
N GLN A 283 21.21 -10.48 -25.81
CA GLN A 283 21.38 -11.81 -25.25
C GLN A 283 20.27 -12.71 -25.84
N GLY A 284 20.65 -13.51 -26.82
CA GLY A 284 19.69 -14.27 -27.61
C GLY A 284 18.74 -13.33 -28.38
N LYS A 285 17.44 -13.47 -28.17
CA LYS A 285 16.40 -12.59 -28.74
C LYS A 285 16.17 -11.32 -27.94
N ASN A 286 16.59 -11.30 -26.68
CA ASN A 286 16.33 -10.25 -25.72
C ASN A 286 17.47 -9.22 -25.68
N VAL A 287 17.26 -8.13 -24.97
CA VAL A 287 18.29 -7.16 -24.62
C VAL A 287 18.37 -7.05 -23.12
N VAL A 288 19.58 -7.07 -22.58
CA VAL A 288 19.85 -6.90 -21.14
C VAL A 288 20.53 -5.55 -20.92
N VAL A 289 20.10 -4.85 -19.88
CA VAL A 289 20.68 -3.61 -19.36
C VAL A 289 20.86 -3.77 -17.85
N GLU A 290 21.96 -3.33 -17.31
CA GLU A 290 22.18 -3.32 -15.87
C GLU A 290 22.52 -1.89 -15.41
N THR A 291 21.80 -1.42 -14.42
CA THR A 291 21.99 -0.11 -13.80
C THR A 291 22.09 -0.23 -12.30
N ALA A 292 22.55 0.81 -11.64
CA ALA A 292 22.52 0.91 -10.20
C ALA A 292 22.09 2.31 -9.77
N VAL A 293 21.46 2.40 -8.61
CA VAL A 293 21.12 3.66 -7.96
C VAL A 293 21.49 3.58 -6.48
N THR A 294 22.16 4.59 -5.96
CA THR A 294 22.66 4.59 -4.58
C THR A 294 22.39 5.94 -3.89
N ASN A 295 22.06 5.89 -2.62
CA ASN A 295 22.02 7.06 -1.74
C ASN A 295 23.39 7.36 -1.09
N GLY A 296 24.44 6.64 -1.50
CA GLY A 296 25.78 6.73 -0.92
C GLY A 296 26.04 5.72 0.21
N LYS A 297 24.98 5.15 0.80
CA LYS A 297 25.04 4.16 1.89
C LYS A 297 24.52 2.79 1.42
N ASP A 298 23.37 2.80 0.81
CA ASP A 298 22.69 1.63 0.26
C ASP A 298 22.60 1.73 -1.26
N THR A 299 22.56 0.60 -1.94
CA THR A 299 22.55 0.53 -3.41
C THR A 299 21.51 -0.46 -3.89
N HIS A 300 20.72 -0.05 -4.88
CA HIS A 300 19.86 -0.93 -5.65
C HIS A 300 20.54 -1.23 -6.99
N GLN A 301 20.75 -2.49 -7.29
CA GLN A 301 21.16 -2.98 -8.62
C GLN A 301 19.90 -3.37 -9.37
N ILE A 302 19.71 -2.85 -10.59
CA ILE A 302 18.53 -3.09 -11.40
C ILE A 302 18.96 -3.72 -12.71
N ALA A 303 18.56 -4.97 -12.95
CA ALA A 303 18.75 -5.67 -14.20
C ALA A 303 17.43 -5.66 -14.97
N TYR A 304 17.48 -5.16 -16.21
CA TYR A 304 16.37 -5.16 -17.15
C TYR A 304 16.57 -6.23 -18.20
N ILE A 305 15.55 -7.05 -18.45
CA ILE A 305 15.48 -7.96 -19.60
C ILE A 305 14.34 -7.46 -20.47
N ILE A 306 14.69 -6.95 -21.64
CA ILE A 306 13.72 -6.37 -22.60
C ILE A 306 13.43 -7.42 -23.66
N TYR A 307 12.18 -7.79 -23.81
CA TYR A 307 11.68 -8.82 -24.71
C TYR A 307 11.18 -8.22 -26.04
N PRO A 308 11.19 -8.99 -27.15
CA PRO A 308 10.76 -8.50 -28.45
C PRO A 308 9.31 -8.01 -28.52
N ASN A 309 8.44 -8.45 -27.64
CA ASN A 309 7.03 -8.03 -27.54
C ASN A 309 6.83 -6.74 -26.73
N GLY A 310 7.89 -6.18 -26.12
CA GLY A 310 7.86 -4.97 -25.32
C GLY A 310 7.68 -5.22 -23.81
N THR A 311 7.55 -6.47 -23.40
CA THR A 311 7.63 -6.81 -21.96
C THR A 311 9.02 -6.50 -21.44
N VAL A 312 9.10 -6.01 -20.20
CA VAL A 312 10.34 -5.74 -19.50
C VAL A 312 10.28 -6.44 -18.14
N ASP A 313 11.20 -7.37 -17.92
CA ASP A 313 11.48 -7.88 -16.58
C ASP A 313 12.46 -6.95 -15.90
N MET A 314 12.16 -6.57 -14.67
CA MET A 314 13.01 -5.73 -13.86
C MET A 314 13.33 -6.45 -12.55
N LYS A 315 14.56 -6.95 -12.42
CA LYS A 315 15.06 -7.55 -11.19
C LYS A 315 15.81 -6.50 -10.39
N VAL A 316 15.32 -6.20 -9.20
CA VAL A 316 16.00 -5.31 -8.25
C VAL A 316 16.64 -6.12 -7.16
N THR A 317 17.95 -5.92 -6.96
CA THR A 317 18.69 -6.44 -5.82
C THR A 317 19.12 -5.26 -4.96
N THR A 318 18.72 -5.28 -3.70
CA THR A 318 19.02 -4.19 -2.76
C THR A 318 19.88 -4.72 -1.61
N ASN A 319 20.72 -3.85 -1.06
CA ASN A 319 21.30 -4.06 0.25
C ASN A 319 20.79 -2.99 1.21
N ASN A 320 20.63 -3.36 2.45
CA ASN A 320 20.27 -2.45 3.54
C ASN A 320 21.29 -2.57 4.65
N SER A 321 21.84 -1.44 5.05
CA SER A 321 22.92 -1.37 6.05
C SER A 321 22.42 -1.14 7.48
N SER A 322 21.12 -0.88 7.68
CA SER A 322 20.58 -0.51 9.00
C SER A 322 19.15 -0.99 9.21
N GLU A 323 18.86 -1.59 10.36
CA GLU A 323 17.50 -1.92 10.79
C GLU A 323 16.63 -0.68 11.00
N GLU A 324 17.25 0.49 11.21
CA GLU A 324 16.57 1.77 11.36
C GLU A 324 16.15 2.39 10.03
N THR A 325 16.57 1.83 8.90
CA THR A 325 16.11 2.26 7.57
C THR A 325 14.59 2.21 7.51
N ARG A 326 13.97 3.33 7.17
CA ARG A 326 12.50 3.47 7.22
C ARG A 326 11.84 2.83 6.01
N LYS A 327 12.51 2.88 4.86
CA LYS A 327 11.95 2.42 3.58
C LYS A 327 13.03 1.96 2.61
N ILE A 328 12.76 0.87 1.92
CA ILE A 328 13.60 0.33 0.84
C ILE A 328 12.71 0.09 -0.37
N GLY A 329 12.96 0.79 -1.45
CA GLY A 329 12.16 0.65 -2.65
C GLY A 329 12.71 1.42 -3.84
N ILE A 330 11.95 1.42 -4.91
CA ILE A 330 12.18 2.26 -6.09
C ILE A 330 11.00 3.21 -6.30
N ALA A 331 11.31 4.41 -6.75
CA ALA A 331 10.34 5.40 -7.19
C ALA A 331 10.47 5.63 -8.70
N MET A 332 9.35 5.90 -9.37
CA MET A 332 9.34 6.32 -10.77
C MET A 332 8.10 7.16 -11.05
N GLN A 333 8.07 7.80 -12.20
CA GLN A 333 6.89 8.56 -12.61
C GLN A 333 6.31 7.99 -13.92
N PHE A 334 5.02 7.69 -13.90
CA PHE A 334 4.29 7.39 -15.13
C PHE A 334 3.82 8.68 -15.79
N ALA A 335 3.68 8.60 -17.12
CA ALA A 335 3.20 9.71 -17.91
C ALA A 335 1.75 10.09 -17.52
N PRO A 336 1.34 11.35 -17.74
CA PRO A 336 -0.02 11.80 -17.51
C PRO A 336 -1.06 10.97 -18.28
N GLY A 337 -2.26 10.86 -17.69
CA GLY A 337 -3.42 10.24 -18.32
C GLY A 337 -3.69 8.80 -17.93
N PHE A 338 -2.78 8.10 -17.28
CA PHE A 338 -3.00 6.74 -16.76
C PHE A 338 -3.76 6.76 -15.43
N GLU A 339 -4.93 7.39 -15.43
CA GLU A 339 -5.70 7.69 -14.22
C GLU A 339 -6.47 6.50 -13.65
N ASN A 340 -6.88 5.55 -14.51
CA ASN A 340 -7.66 4.40 -14.06
C ASN A 340 -6.71 3.33 -13.51
N VAL A 341 -6.99 2.89 -12.30
CA VAL A 341 -6.15 1.95 -11.56
C VAL A 341 -6.95 0.69 -11.22
N GLU A 342 -6.44 -0.47 -11.62
CA GLU A 342 -6.91 -1.76 -11.14
C GLU A 342 -5.73 -2.49 -10.49
N TYR A 343 -5.90 -2.99 -9.27
CA TYR A 343 -4.82 -3.69 -8.58
C TYR A 343 -5.31 -4.91 -7.81
N TYR A 344 -4.48 -5.94 -7.80
CA TYR A 344 -4.63 -7.13 -6.97
C TYR A 344 -3.60 -7.06 -5.85
N ALA A 345 -4.04 -6.67 -4.67
CA ALA A 345 -3.24 -6.47 -3.45
C ALA A 345 -4.16 -6.44 -2.22
N LYS A 346 -3.61 -6.18 -1.03
CA LYS A 346 -4.41 -5.83 0.14
C LYS A 346 -4.97 -4.41 0.01
N GLY A 347 -6.25 -4.25 0.31
CA GLY A 347 -6.95 -2.97 0.15
C GLY A 347 -8.32 -2.95 0.84
N PRO A 348 -9.18 -1.99 0.46
CA PRO A 348 -8.94 -0.87 -0.47
C PRO A 348 -8.11 0.27 0.14
N TRP A 349 -8.08 0.38 1.48
CA TRP A 349 -7.37 1.43 2.22
C TRP A 349 -5.86 1.15 2.29
N SER A 350 -5.07 2.19 2.57
CA SER A 350 -3.65 2.02 2.83
C SER A 350 -3.42 1.05 3.99
N ASN A 351 -2.36 0.29 3.87
CA ASN A 351 -1.97 -0.65 4.88
C ASN A 351 -0.44 -0.81 4.90
N TYR A 352 0.09 -1.15 6.06
CA TYR A 352 1.51 -1.25 6.32
C TYR A 352 1.79 -2.57 7.02
N ILE A 353 3.03 -2.99 7.10
CA ILE A 353 3.41 -4.29 7.62
C ILE A 353 2.85 -4.57 9.03
N ASP A 354 2.71 -3.54 9.86
CA ASP A 354 2.17 -3.60 11.22
C ASP A 354 0.71 -3.12 11.35
N ARG A 355 0.07 -2.72 10.23
CA ARG A 355 -1.31 -2.25 10.16
C ARG A 355 -1.97 -2.74 8.87
N GLN A 356 -2.31 -4.02 8.79
CA GLN A 356 -2.85 -4.63 7.57
C GLN A 356 -3.90 -5.72 7.82
N ARG A 357 -4.23 -6.01 9.07
CA ARG A 357 -5.13 -7.11 9.41
C ARG A 357 -6.57 -6.83 9.01
N GLY A 358 -6.98 -5.56 9.02
CA GLY A 358 -8.28 -5.12 8.55
C GLY A 358 -8.40 -5.02 7.02
N SER A 359 -7.29 -5.16 6.28
CA SER A 359 -7.25 -5.09 4.82
C SER A 359 -7.36 -6.48 4.20
N LEU A 360 -8.21 -6.62 3.19
CA LEU A 360 -8.45 -7.88 2.50
C LEU A 360 -7.67 -7.93 1.19
N LEU A 361 -7.17 -9.11 0.84
CA LEU A 361 -6.62 -9.37 -0.47
C LEU A 361 -7.77 -9.44 -1.50
N GLY A 362 -7.68 -8.64 -2.56
CA GLY A 362 -8.74 -8.57 -3.56
C GLY A 362 -8.31 -7.81 -4.80
N LEU A 363 -9.16 -7.87 -5.83
CA LEU A 363 -9.03 -7.06 -7.03
C LEU A 363 -9.84 -5.77 -6.85
N TYR A 364 -9.16 -4.65 -6.79
CA TYR A 364 -9.75 -3.34 -6.56
C TYR A 364 -9.62 -2.44 -7.78
N LYS A 365 -10.63 -1.60 -8.00
CA LYS A 365 -10.65 -0.57 -9.04
C LYS A 365 -10.82 0.80 -8.41
N THR A 366 -10.00 1.73 -8.84
CA THR A 366 -9.98 3.11 -8.34
C THR A 366 -9.36 4.04 -9.39
N THR A 367 -9.03 5.24 -8.99
CA THR A 367 -8.20 6.18 -9.75
C THR A 367 -6.95 6.53 -8.96
N VAL A 368 -5.98 7.17 -9.60
CA VAL A 368 -4.78 7.68 -8.90
C VAL A 368 -5.18 8.62 -7.76
N ASP A 369 -6.11 9.55 -8.00
CA ASP A 369 -6.66 10.41 -6.94
C ASP A 369 -7.38 9.61 -5.85
N GLY A 370 -8.06 8.51 -6.20
CA GLY A 370 -8.74 7.63 -5.24
C GLY A 370 -7.80 6.80 -4.37
N MET A 371 -6.52 6.73 -4.69
CA MET A 371 -5.50 6.11 -3.84
C MET A 371 -4.93 7.06 -2.80
N PHE A 372 -5.11 8.35 -3.00
CA PHE A 372 -4.63 9.37 -2.07
C PHE A 372 -5.47 9.38 -0.79
N GLU A 373 -4.81 9.25 0.35
CA GLU A 373 -5.44 9.35 1.67
C GLU A 373 -5.00 10.66 2.33
N GLU A 374 -5.87 11.65 2.30
CA GLU A 374 -5.60 12.96 2.84
C GLU A 374 -5.27 12.88 4.33
N GLN A 375 -4.09 13.34 4.67
CA GLN A 375 -3.65 13.47 6.05
C GLN A 375 -3.68 14.95 6.42
N SER A 376 -4.13 15.21 7.62
CA SER A 376 -4.23 16.58 8.09
C SER A 376 -2.89 17.31 8.19
N ALA A 377 -1.81 16.63 8.43
CA ALA A 377 -0.44 17.07 8.16
C ALA A 377 0.03 16.19 6.99
N PRO A 378 0.22 16.75 5.78
CA PRO A 378 0.65 15.98 4.62
C PRO A 378 1.91 15.18 4.91
N GLN A 379 1.90 13.92 4.56
CA GLN A 379 2.98 12.98 4.86
C GLN A 379 2.95 11.83 3.88
N THR A 380 3.99 10.99 3.85
CA THR A 380 4.02 9.76 3.06
C THR A 380 2.83 8.88 3.41
N MET A 381 2.08 8.42 2.42
CA MET A 381 0.84 7.69 2.62
C MET A 381 0.49 6.81 1.41
N GLY A 382 -0.59 6.09 1.53
CA GLY A 382 -1.22 5.43 0.40
C GLY A 382 -0.66 4.07 0.06
N ASP A 383 0.23 3.53 0.88
CA ASP A 383 0.85 2.24 0.63
C ASP A 383 -0.13 1.07 0.73
N ARG A 384 -0.05 0.09 -0.18
CA ARG A 384 -0.82 -1.15 -0.19
C ARG A 384 0.12 -2.34 -0.28
N GLN A 385 0.04 -3.21 0.71
CA GLN A 385 0.91 -4.37 0.84
C GLN A 385 0.48 -5.51 -0.08
N GLY A 386 1.47 -6.32 -0.47
CA GLY A 386 1.21 -7.57 -1.16
C GLY A 386 0.69 -7.39 -2.58
N LEU A 387 1.28 -6.50 -3.35
CA LEU A 387 0.99 -6.34 -4.76
C LEU A 387 1.27 -7.62 -5.54
N ARG A 388 0.31 -8.06 -6.35
CA ARG A 388 0.44 -9.12 -7.35
C ARG A 388 0.41 -8.54 -8.73
N GLN A 389 -0.55 -7.65 -8.95
CA GLN A 389 -0.77 -7.03 -10.25
C GLN A 389 -1.27 -5.60 -10.06
N LEU A 390 -0.76 -4.71 -10.87
CA LEU A 390 -1.21 -3.34 -11.03
C LEU A 390 -1.44 -3.07 -12.51
N THR A 391 -2.59 -2.53 -12.86
CA THR A 391 -2.90 -2.06 -14.22
C THR A 391 -3.21 -0.57 -14.16
N LEU A 392 -2.48 0.19 -14.95
CA LEU A 392 -2.74 1.59 -15.21
C LEU A 392 -3.34 1.72 -16.60
N ASP A 393 -4.44 2.45 -16.73
CA ASP A 393 -5.20 2.54 -17.98
C ASP A 393 -5.55 4.01 -18.29
N ASN A 394 -5.20 4.45 -19.50
CA ASN A 394 -5.52 5.79 -20.01
C ASN A 394 -6.68 5.75 -21.05
N ASN A 395 -7.50 4.70 -21.05
CA ASN A 395 -8.60 4.40 -21.97
C ASN A 395 -8.16 4.02 -23.39
N SER A 396 -6.89 4.09 -23.73
CA SER A 396 -6.35 3.67 -25.03
C SER A 396 -5.22 2.63 -24.89
N THR A 397 -4.46 2.74 -23.84
CA THR A 397 -3.30 1.89 -23.56
C THR A 397 -3.35 1.44 -22.10
N LYS A 398 -3.06 0.16 -21.88
CA LYS A 398 -2.93 -0.42 -20.55
C LYS A 398 -1.47 -0.80 -20.29
N LEU A 399 -0.97 -0.35 -19.15
CA LEU A 399 0.32 -0.77 -18.60
C LEU A 399 0.05 -1.71 -17.45
N GLN A 400 0.45 -2.96 -17.58
CA GLN A 400 0.31 -3.96 -16.53
C GLN A 400 1.67 -4.25 -15.90
N ILE A 401 1.72 -4.23 -14.60
CA ILE A 401 2.88 -4.57 -13.78
C ILE A 401 2.49 -5.78 -12.93
N THR A 402 3.30 -6.83 -12.98
CA THR A 402 3.19 -8.00 -12.10
C THR A 402 4.43 -8.08 -11.23
N THR A 403 4.27 -8.49 -9.99
CA THR A 403 5.36 -8.54 -9.03
C THR A 403 5.55 -9.94 -8.47
N GLU A 404 6.78 -10.26 -8.14
CA GLU A 404 7.15 -11.42 -7.32
C GLU A 404 7.69 -10.94 -5.96
N GLY A 405 7.46 -11.71 -4.91
CA GLY A 405 7.90 -11.35 -3.57
C GLY A 405 6.95 -10.39 -2.85
N MET A 406 7.39 -9.88 -1.72
CA MET A 406 6.63 -8.91 -0.93
C MET A 406 6.90 -7.50 -1.45
N VAL A 407 6.01 -7.00 -2.30
CA VAL A 407 6.08 -5.64 -2.82
C VAL A 407 4.83 -4.90 -2.36
N ALA A 408 5.04 -3.76 -1.77
CA ALA A 408 3.99 -2.78 -1.53
C ALA A 408 4.05 -1.70 -2.61
N PHE A 409 2.97 -0.94 -2.79
CA PHE A 409 2.97 0.13 -3.76
C PHE A 409 2.08 1.29 -3.33
N SER A 410 2.39 2.46 -3.83
CA SER A 410 1.52 3.64 -3.79
C SER A 410 1.57 4.41 -5.09
N LEU A 411 0.48 5.10 -5.40
CA LEU A 411 0.36 6.01 -6.53
C LEU A 411 -0.18 7.35 -6.03
N SER A 412 0.35 8.44 -6.55
CA SER A 412 -0.08 9.79 -6.16
C SER A 412 0.17 10.79 -7.28
N HIS A 413 -0.56 11.90 -7.26
CA HIS A 413 -0.26 13.10 -8.03
C HIS A 413 0.60 14.11 -7.25
N PHE A 414 1.06 13.76 -6.06
CA PHE A 414 1.86 14.63 -5.21
C PHE A 414 3.27 14.08 -5.07
N ASP A 415 4.25 14.96 -5.35
CA ASP A 415 5.67 14.64 -5.21
C ASP A 415 6.04 14.54 -3.72
N ASP A 416 6.81 13.53 -3.35
CA ASP A 416 7.30 13.32 -1.98
C ASP A 416 8.14 14.49 -1.47
N ALA A 417 8.79 15.26 -2.37
CA ALA A 417 9.50 16.48 -2.00
C ALA A 417 8.60 17.50 -1.30
N GLN A 418 7.29 17.46 -1.54
CA GLN A 418 6.34 18.34 -0.86
C GLN A 418 6.10 17.96 0.60
N PHE A 419 6.42 16.72 0.97
CA PHE A 419 6.33 16.24 2.37
C PHE A 419 7.59 16.51 3.18
N ASN A 420 8.68 16.89 2.53
CA ASN A 420 9.93 17.25 3.19
C ASN A 420 9.89 18.69 3.72
N TYR A 421 9.20 18.90 4.84
CA TYR A 421 9.02 20.21 5.46
C TYR A 421 9.07 20.11 7.00
N ASP A 422 9.31 21.25 7.66
CA ASP A 422 9.27 21.31 9.11
C ASP A 422 7.83 21.30 9.63
N VAL A 423 7.46 20.23 10.35
CA VAL A 423 6.13 20.07 10.95
C VAL A 423 5.89 21.03 12.11
N PHE A 424 6.98 21.49 12.75
CA PHE A 424 6.88 22.25 14.01
C PHE A 424 6.68 23.75 13.85
N TYR A 425 7.06 24.30 12.69
CA TYR A 425 7.09 25.76 12.48
C TYR A 425 6.19 26.24 11.33
N GLY A 426 5.05 25.63 11.14
CA GLY A 426 4.10 26.04 10.13
C GLY A 426 4.12 25.15 8.91
N GLY A 427 4.11 23.85 9.15
CA GLY A 427 4.02 22.83 8.12
C GLY A 427 2.85 23.03 7.17
N LYS A 428 2.94 22.40 6.02
CA LYS A 428 1.92 22.44 4.97
C LYS A 428 0.60 21.85 5.47
N HIS A 429 -0.48 22.39 4.94
CA HIS A 429 -1.81 21.82 5.03
C HIS A 429 -2.11 20.99 3.76
N PRO A 430 -3.13 20.14 3.78
CA PRO A 430 -3.54 19.43 2.57
C PRO A 430 -3.75 20.34 1.37
N TYR A 431 -4.39 21.47 1.56
CA TYR A 431 -4.68 22.45 0.50
C TYR A 431 -3.44 23.22 0.00
N ASP A 432 -2.29 23.10 0.65
CA ASP A 432 -1.01 23.68 0.19
C ASP A 432 -0.27 22.72 -0.77
N LEU A 433 -0.76 21.48 -0.93
CA LEU A 433 -0.18 20.53 -1.85
C LEU A 433 -0.48 20.92 -3.30
N VAL A 434 0.54 20.83 -4.14
CA VAL A 434 0.43 21.11 -5.58
C VAL A 434 0.30 19.79 -6.31
N ARG A 435 -0.89 19.56 -6.89
CA ARG A 435 -1.16 18.37 -7.71
C ARG A 435 -0.42 18.46 -9.03
N SER A 436 0.33 17.42 -9.37
CA SER A 436 0.96 17.23 -10.68
C SER A 436 0.03 16.51 -11.66
N ASN A 437 0.33 16.58 -12.94
CA ASN A 437 -0.29 15.72 -13.94
C ASN A 437 0.44 14.36 -14.06
N GLN A 438 1.71 14.28 -13.65
CA GLN A 438 2.45 13.04 -13.58
C GLN A 438 1.92 12.16 -12.43
N ILE A 439 2.19 10.87 -12.55
CA ILE A 439 1.82 9.89 -11.54
C ILE A 439 3.10 9.42 -10.86
N PHE A 440 3.29 9.81 -9.61
CA PHE A 440 4.38 9.34 -8.76
C PHE A 440 4.03 7.95 -8.26
N ALA A 441 4.87 6.98 -8.57
CA ALA A 441 4.69 5.58 -8.23
C ALA A 441 5.85 5.11 -7.35
N HIS A 442 5.53 4.45 -6.26
CA HIS A 442 6.48 3.81 -5.38
C HIS A 442 6.24 2.30 -5.39
N PHE A 443 7.32 1.53 -5.44
CA PHE A 443 7.33 0.09 -5.26
C PHE A 443 8.29 -0.21 -4.14
N ASP A 444 7.72 -0.57 -2.99
CA ASP A 444 8.44 -0.72 -1.74
C ASP A 444 8.67 -2.21 -1.44
N PHE A 445 9.93 -2.60 -1.33
CA PHE A 445 10.32 -3.96 -0.99
C PHE A 445 10.20 -4.20 0.51
N TRP A 446 10.38 -3.14 1.28
CA TRP A 446 10.12 -3.10 2.70
C TRP A 446 9.85 -1.67 3.19
N GLN A 447 8.91 -1.56 4.11
CA GLN A 447 8.78 -0.38 4.96
C GLN A 447 8.78 -0.81 6.42
N ARG A 448 9.55 -0.13 7.27
CA ARG A 448 9.49 -0.30 8.72
C ARG A 448 8.07 -0.03 9.20
N GLY A 449 7.61 -0.73 10.25
CA GLY A 449 6.30 -0.50 10.84
C GLY A 449 6.09 0.98 11.20
N ILE A 450 4.83 1.43 11.14
CA ILE A 450 4.45 2.84 11.38
C ILE A 450 3.98 3.09 12.82
N GLY A 451 3.69 2.02 13.58
CA GLY A 451 3.24 2.11 14.96
C GLY A 451 4.40 2.13 15.94
N ASN A 452 4.28 2.92 17.01
CA ASN A 452 5.22 2.93 18.12
C ASN A 452 4.76 1.99 19.22
N ARG A 453 5.70 1.46 20.01
CA ARG A 453 5.40 0.58 21.17
C ARG A 453 4.81 1.36 22.33
N SER A 454 5.15 2.64 22.41
CA SER A 454 4.64 3.54 23.45
C SER A 454 4.29 4.92 22.91
N CYS A 455 3.77 5.80 23.76
CA CYS A 455 3.53 7.19 23.42
C CYS A 455 4.84 7.97 23.41
N GLY A 456 5.35 8.26 22.24
CA GLY A 456 6.36 9.31 22.05
C GLY A 456 7.79 8.90 22.29
N GLY A 457 8.30 7.85 21.77
CA GLY A 457 9.73 7.70 21.89
C GLY A 457 10.39 6.42 21.46
N ASP A 458 9.63 5.43 21.02
CA ASP A 458 10.21 4.16 20.61
C ASP A 458 9.69 3.69 19.24
N SER A 459 10.54 2.94 18.59
CA SER A 459 10.28 2.38 17.27
C SER A 459 9.15 1.34 17.29
N CYS A 460 8.79 0.81 16.14
CA CYS A 460 7.85 -0.29 16.01
C CYS A 460 8.36 -1.58 16.71
N LEU A 461 7.53 -2.60 16.77
CA LEU A 461 7.94 -3.89 17.30
C LEU A 461 9.08 -4.50 16.45
N PRO A 462 9.99 -5.27 17.06
CA PRO A 462 11.19 -5.80 16.40
C PRO A 462 10.92 -6.56 15.10
N GLN A 463 9.81 -7.31 15.02
CA GLN A 463 9.42 -8.06 13.82
C GLN A 463 9.03 -7.16 12.63
N TYR A 464 8.85 -5.88 12.85
CA TYR A 464 8.51 -4.89 11.82
C TYR A 464 9.65 -3.92 11.51
N MET A 465 10.83 -4.16 12.09
CA MET A 465 12.06 -3.44 11.73
C MET A 465 12.52 -3.83 10.33
N THR A 466 13.33 -3.02 9.71
CA THR A 466 13.80 -3.28 8.36
C THR A 466 14.92 -4.32 8.37
N PRO A 467 14.80 -5.41 7.60
CA PRO A 467 15.86 -6.41 7.54
C PRO A 467 17.14 -5.82 6.95
N THR A 468 18.28 -6.25 7.49
CA THR A 468 19.61 -5.90 6.99
C THR A 468 20.18 -6.98 6.08
N GLY A 469 21.11 -6.61 5.19
CA GLY A 469 21.73 -7.50 4.21
C GLY A 469 21.18 -7.30 2.79
N ALA A 470 21.37 -8.30 1.95
CA ALA A 470 20.95 -8.31 0.54
C ALA A 470 19.88 -9.37 0.27
#